data_09bb24cd93b9ef3fdca44d1e3468863f
#
_entry.id   09bb24cd93b9ef3fdca44d1e3468863f
#
_cell.length_a   1.000
_cell.length_b   1.000
_cell.length_c   1.000
_cell.angle_alpha   90.00
_cell.angle_beta   90.00
_cell.angle_gamma   90.00
#
_symmetry.space_group_name_H-M   'P 1'
#
loop_
_entity.id
_entity.type
_entity.pdbx_description
1 polymer ?
#
loop_
_entity_poly.entity_id
_entity_poly.type
_entity_poly.pdbx_seq_one_letter_code
_entity_poly.pdbx_strand_id
1 'polypeptide(L)'
;TPDAVERQLENFRRGFPFLKVVRAASPGDGVMVVGDAEAAAAVARYEREADRLGIVKFVPASGAATRMFKELFEFVNEGKRGKGIDTLLDNIGRFAFWPELKAVLPPDADDKATVRAIVKDGLGYGQKPKGLVTFHAYPEGARKAVEEHLVEGAVYAAARGVARIHFTVSPEHIAGFETLLAEKVPVYERRFGIRYDISFSVQKPSADTIAVNPDNTPFRQDDGTLLFRPAGHGALVENLNEIDADLVFIKNIDNVTTDARRGDTIRYKKVLAGILLDLQDRAF
;
A
#
# COMPACT_ATOMS: atom_id res chain seq x y z
N THR A 1 8.34 -22.76 -12.73
CA THR A 1 8.50 -24.12 -13.30
C THR A 1 7.89 -24.17 -14.70
N PRO A 2 8.35 -25.06 -15.62
CA PRO A 2 7.73 -25.23 -16.95
C PRO A 2 6.23 -25.49 -16.88
N ASP A 3 5.78 -26.33 -15.94
CA ASP A 3 4.35 -26.64 -15.76
C ASP A 3 3.52 -25.40 -15.36
N ALA A 4 4.09 -24.46 -14.60
CA ALA A 4 3.40 -23.21 -14.26
C ALA A 4 3.25 -22.31 -15.50
N VAL A 5 4.28 -22.26 -16.34
CA VAL A 5 4.24 -21.53 -17.62
C VAL A 5 3.16 -22.12 -18.55
N GLU A 6 3.13 -23.44 -18.71
CA GLU A 6 2.14 -24.09 -19.58
C GLU A 6 0.71 -23.86 -19.07
N ARG A 7 0.46 -23.96 -17.76
CA ARG A 7 -0.85 -23.63 -17.18
C ARG A 7 -1.25 -22.18 -17.45
N GLN A 8 -0.31 -21.22 -17.33
CA GLN A 8 -0.61 -19.83 -17.61
C GLN A 8 -0.93 -19.60 -19.09
N LEU A 9 -0.16 -20.21 -20.00
CA LEU A 9 -0.41 -20.12 -21.45
C LEU A 9 -1.78 -20.73 -21.82
N GLU A 10 -2.15 -21.84 -21.20
CA GLU A 10 -3.45 -22.45 -21.41
C GLU A 10 -4.60 -21.55 -20.92
N ASN A 11 -4.41 -20.84 -19.80
CA ASN A 11 -5.37 -19.84 -19.33
C ASN A 11 -5.55 -18.68 -20.31
N PHE A 12 -4.49 -18.24 -21.00
CA PHE A 12 -4.60 -17.24 -22.06
C PHE A 12 -5.37 -17.77 -23.29
N ARG A 13 -5.16 -19.03 -23.66
CA ARG A 13 -5.83 -19.64 -24.82
C ARG A 13 -7.31 -19.89 -24.58
N ARG A 14 -7.66 -20.41 -23.41
CA ARG A 14 -9.06 -20.81 -23.07
C ARG A 14 -9.83 -19.69 -22.41
N GLY A 15 -9.15 -18.69 -21.84
CA GLY A 15 -9.75 -17.74 -20.90
C GLY A 15 -10.12 -18.40 -19.57
N PHE A 16 -10.75 -17.61 -18.71
CA PHE A 16 -11.32 -18.10 -17.46
C PHE A 16 -12.84 -18.25 -17.60
N PRO A 17 -13.44 -19.29 -16.99
CA PRO A 17 -14.89 -19.40 -16.96
C PRO A 17 -15.48 -18.18 -16.22
N PHE A 18 -16.59 -17.67 -16.70
CA PHE A 18 -17.32 -16.63 -16.01
C PHE A 18 -17.75 -17.09 -14.62
N LEU A 19 -17.61 -16.21 -13.63
CA LEU A 19 -18.13 -16.47 -12.30
C LEU A 19 -19.65 -16.66 -12.38
N LYS A 20 -20.14 -17.73 -11.75
CA LYS A 20 -21.58 -17.99 -11.65
C LYS A 20 -22.15 -17.07 -10.56
N VAL A 21 -22.49 -15.85 -10.94
CA VAL A 21 -23.10 -14.88 -10.05
C VAL A 21 -24.55 -15.25 -9.81
N VAL A 22 -24.95 -15.48 -8.56
CA VAL A 22 -26.32 -15.85 -8.21
C VAL A 22 -27.20 -14.61 -8.13
N ARG A 23 -26.74 -13.59 -7.40
CA ARG A 23 -27.42 -12.30 -7.23
C ARG A 23 -26.48 -11.25 -6.62
N ALA A 24 -26.88 -9.97 -6.63
CA ALA A 24 -26.17 -8.92 -5.91
C ALA A 24 -26.31 -9.12 -4.39
N ALA A 25 -25.24 -8.90 -3.63
CA ALA A 25 -25.30 -8.81 -2.18
C ALA A 25 -25.97 -7.48 -1.77
N SER A 26 -26.81 -7.54 -0.73
CA SER A 26 -27.50 -6.36 -0.19
C SER A 26 -27.50 -6.38 1.36
N PRO A 27 -27.74 -5.24 2.02
CA PRO A 27 -27.84 -5.20 3.48
C PRO A 27 -28.80 -6.26 4.05
N GLY A 28 -28.30 -7.10 4.96
CA GLY A 28 -29.03 -8.24 5.53
C GLY A 28 -29.09 -9.49 4.64
N ASP A 29 -28.61 -9.39 3.40
CA ASP A 29 -28.52 -10.53 2.47
C ASP A 29 -27.16 -10.51 1.74
N GLY A 30 -26.15 -11.12 2.36
CA GLY A 30 -24.77 -11.14 1.87
C GLY A 30 -23.91 -9.96 2.33
N VAL A 31 -24.50 -8.85 2.79
CA VAL A 31 -23.81 -7.74 3.46
C VAL A 31 -24.26 -7.67 4.91
N MET A 32 -23.32 -7.82 5.83
CA MET A 32 -23.58 -7.66 7.26
C MET A 32 -23.80 -6.18 7.59
N VAL A 33 -24.90 -5.88 8.26
CA VAL A 33 -25.16 -4.55 8.83
C VAL A 33 -24.87 -4.61 10.31
N VAL A 34 -23.91 -3.82 10.76
CA VAL A 34 -23.47 -3.79 12.16
C VAL A 34 -23.98 -2.50 12.79
N GLY A 35 -24.87 -2.67 13.79
CA GLY A 35 -25.39 -1.56 14.59
C GLY A 35 -24.34 -1.03 15.59
N ASP A 36 -24.61 0.14 16.19
CA ASP A 36 -23.65 0.77 17.11
C ASP A 36 -23.32 -0.10 18.33
N ALA A 37 -24.31 -0.79 18.90
CA ALA A 37 -24.10 -1.71 20.03
C ALA A 37 -23.24 -2.91 19.67
N GLU A 38 -23.47 -3.51 18.49
CA GLU A 38 -22.68 -4.62 17.96
C GLU A 38 -21.25 -4.18 17.64
N ALA A 39 -21.10 -3.00 17.03
CA ALA A 39 -19.78 -2.43 16.77
C ALA A 39 -18.99 -2.18 18.05
N ALA A 40 -19.64 -1.64 19.10
CA ALA A 40 -19.02 -1.45 20.41
C ALA A 40 -18.62 -2.77 21.07
N ALA A 41 -19.48 -3.81 20.97
CA ALA A 41 -19.19 -5.14 21.49
C ALA A 41 -17.99 -5.78 20.75
N ALA A 42 -17.92 -5.66 19.42
CA ALA A 42 -16.80 -6.16 18.61
C ALA A 42 -15.49 -5.45 18.96
N VAL A 43 -15.50 -4.12 19.11
CA VAL A 43 -14.32 -3.37 19.57
C VAL A 43 -13.85 -3.86 20.94
N ALA A 44 -14.77 -3.97 21.90
CA ALA A 44 -14.46 -4.46 23.26
C ALA A 44 -13.94 -5.92 23.24
N ARG A 45 -14.47 -6.78 22.36
CA ARG A 45 -13.96 -8.14 22.15
C ARG A 45 -12.51 -8.13 21.71
N TYR A 46 -12.20 -7.36 20.67
CA TYR A 46 -10.83 -7.23 20.16
C TYR A 46 -9.87 -6.69 21.23
N GLU A 47 -10.25 -5.61 21.92
CA GLU A 47 -9.38 -4.96 22.92
C GLU A 47 -9.07 -5.86 24.12
N ARG A 48 -9.99 -6.75 24.52
CA ARG A 48 -9.72 -7.74 25.57
C ARG A 48 -8.73 -8.82 25.16
N GLU A 49 -8.74 -9.21 23.89
CA GLU A 49 -7.95 -10.33 23.40
C GLU A 49 -6.62 -9.90 22.76
N ALA A 50 -6.48 -8.63 22.35
CA ALA A 50 -5.34 -8.15 21.56
C ALA A 50 -3.97 -8.54 22.15
N ASP A 51 -3.81 -8.42 23.48
CA ASP A 51 -2.54 -8.76 24.14
C ASP A 51 -2.25 -10.28 24.22
N ARG A 52 -3.20 -11.12 23.87
CA ARG A 52 -3.00 -12.58 23.79
C ARG A 52 -2.64 -13.06 22.40
N LEU A 53 -2.88 -12.20 21.38
CA LEU A 53 -2.76 -12.55 19.98
C LEU A 53 -1.39 -12.14 19.40
N GLY A 54 -0.90 -12.93 18.46
CA GLY A 54 0.11 -12.53 17.51
C GLY A 54 -0.53 -11.65 16.44
N ILE A 55 -0.38 -10.31 16.53
CA ILE A 55 -0.98 -9.37 15.59
C ILE A 55 0.09 -8.83 14.66
N VAL A 56 -0.18 -8.83 13.34
CA VAL A 56 0.68 -8.21 12.33
C VAL A 56 -0.13 -7.27 11.45
N LYS A 57 0.43 -6.13 11.14
CA LYS A 57 -0.07 -5.26 10.07
C LYS A 57 0.70 -5.54 8.79
N PHE A 58 0.04 -6.13 7.79
CA PHE A 58 0.62 -6.45 6.48
C PHE A 58 0.31 -5.32 5.50
N VAL A 59 1.37 -4.74 4.91
CA VAL A 59 1.27 -3.57 4.04
C VAL A 59 1.87 -3.86 2.67
N PRO A 60 1.05 -4.16 1.65
CA PRO A 60 1.49 -4.15 0.27
C PRO A 60 2.08 -2.79 -0.12
N ALA A 61 3.39 -2.73 -0.41
CA ALA A 61 4.13 -1.50 -0.67
C ALA A 61 5.04 -1.55 -1.91
N SER A 62 4.98 -2.63 -2.70
CA SER A 62 5.79 -2.81 -3.91
C SER A 62 5.35 -1.94 -5.09
N GLY A 63 4.17 -1.29 -5.01
CA GLY A 63 3.65 -0.47 -6.10
C GLY A 63 4.49 0.78 -6.36
N ALA A 64 5.06 0.88 -7.57
CA ALA A 64 5.71 2.10 -8.03
C ALA A 64 4.72 3.25 -8.20
N ALA A 65 5.17 4.47 -7.94
CA ALA A 65 4.36 5.67 -8.10
C ALA A 65 4.19 6.14 -9.56
N THR A 66 4.81 5.45 -10.53
CA THR A 66 4.83 5.84 -11.95
C THR A 66 3.47 6.13 -12.56
N ARG A 67 2.43 5.33 -12.22
CA ARG A 67 1.07 5.59 -12.73
C ARG A 67 0.46 6.86 -12.13
N MET A 68 0.80 7.19 -10.88
CA MET A 68 0.33 8.40 -10.20
C MET A 68 0.86 9.68 -10.89
N PHE A 69 2.06 9.60 -11.43
CA PHE A 69 2.76 10.74 -12.04
C PHE A 69 2.78 10.71 -13.57
N LYS A 70 1.95 9.89 -14.22
CA LYS A 70 1.95 9.72 -15.67
C LYS A 70 1.80 11.05 -16.42
N GLU A 71 0.81 11.87 -16.07
CA GLU A 71 0.57 13.17 -16.71
C GLU A 71 1.75 14.15 -16.53
N LEU A 72 2.43 14.07 -15.37
CA LEU A 72 3.60 14.89 -15.09
C LEU A 72 4.76 14.51 -16.00
N PHE A 73 4.96 13.20 -16.22
CA PHE A 73 5.97 12.72 -17.17
C PHE A 73 5.66 13.11 -18.62
N GLU A 74 4.40 13.01 -19.05
CA GLU A 74 3.97 13.44 -20.38
C GLU A 74 4.20 14.94 -20.58
N PHE A 75 3.90 15.76 -19.57
CA PHE A 75 4.18 17.21 -19.63
C PHE A 75 5.68 17.49 -19.70
N VAL A 76 6.51 16.86 -18.86
CA VAL A 76 7.96 17.10 -18.85
C VAL A 76 8.63 16.63 -20.13
N ASN A 77 8.25 15.45 -20.64
CA ASN A 77 8.93 14.82 -21.77
C ASN A 77 8.38 15.29 -23.14
N GLU A 78 7.07 15.50 -23.24
CA GLU A 78 6.37 15.74 -24.51
C GLU A 78 5.70 17.12 -24.58
N GLY A 79 5.72 17.88 -23.48
CA GLY A 79 5.05 19.20 -23.41
C GLY A 79 3.53 19.12 -23.35
N LYS A 80 2.95 17.94 -23.14
CA LYS A 80 1.50 17.77 -23.03
C LYS A 80 0.98 18.40 -21.75
N ARG A 81 0.31 19.55 -21.87
CA ARG A 81 -0.29 20.26 -20.76
C ARG A 81 -1.79 19.99 -20.73
N GLY A 82 -2.23 19.25 -19.71
CA GLY A 82 -3.63 18.94 -19.47
C GLY A 82 -4.16 19.61 -18.19
N LYS A 83 -5.45 19.51 -17.96
CA LYS A 83 -6.13 20.08 -16.78
C LYS A 83 -5.50 19.63 -15.46
N GLY A 84 -4.97 18.40 -15.38
CA GLY A 84 -4.29 17.89 -14.18
C GLY A 84 -3.04 18.70 -13.85
N ILE A 85 -2.26 19.10 -14.87
CA ILE A 85 -1.07 19.95 -14.70
C ILE A 85 -1.45 21.34 -14.22
N ASP A 86 -2.47 21.97 -14.85
CA ASP A 86 -2.94 23.28 -14.41
C ASP A 86 -3.44 23.25 -12.96
N THR A 87 -4.24 22.26 -12.61
CA THR A 87 -4.74 22.09 -11.24
C THR A 87 -3.61 21.89 -10.23
N LEU A 88 -2.58 21.11 -10.59
CA LEU A 88 -1.40 20.91 -9.76
C LEU A 88 -0.68 22.24 -9.51
N LEU A 89 -0.36 22.97 -10.57
CA LEU A 89 0.42 24.21 -10.51
C LEU A 89 -0.33 25.32 -9.77
N ASP A 90 -1.62 25.49 -10.05
CA ASP A 90 -2.48 26.47 -9.37
C ASP A 90 -2.61 26.23 -7.86
N ASN A 91 -2.42 24.97 -7.43
CA ASN A 91 -2.55 24.58 -6.02
C ASN A 91 -1.22 24.08 -5.42
N ILE A 92 -0.07 24.29 -6.07
CA ILE A 92 1.20 23.67 -5.69
C ILE A 92 1.57 23.93 -4.23
N GLY A 93 1.33 25.13 -3.73
CA GLY A 93 1.60 25.53 -2.36
C GLY A 93 0.73 24.83 -1.29
N ARG A 94 -0.32 24.10 -1.69
CA ARG A 94 -1.21 23.37 -0.78
C ARG A 94 -0.83 21.90 -0.61
N PHE A 95 0.10 21.39 -1.43
CA PHE A 95 0.55 20.01 -1.32
C PHE A 95 1.49 19.81 -0.12
N ALA A 96 1.37 18.67 0.52
CA ALA A 96 2.18 18.32 1.69
C ALA A 96 3.70 18.33 1.41
N PHE A 97 4.09 18.06 0.18
CA PHE A 97 5.49 18.08 -0.26
C PHE A 97 6.00 19.48 -0.66
N TRP A 98 5.16 20.51 -0.62
CA TRP A 98 5.56 21.86 -1.06
C TRP A 98 6.79 22.41 -0.36
N PRO A 99 6.94 22.29 0.98
CA PRO A 99 8.15 22.77 1.65
C PRO A 99 9.43 22.08 1.17
N GLU A 100 9.36 20.76 0.92
CA GLU A 100 10.48 19.99 0.38
C GLU A 100 10.78 20.41 -1.06
N LEU A 101 9.75 20.59 -1.90
CA LEU A 101 9.89 21.03 -3.28
C LEU A 101 10.49 22.43 -3.35
N LYS A 102 9.96 23.38 -2.58
CA LYS A 102 10.43 24.77 -2.56
C LYS A 102 11.91 24.90 -2.18
N ALA A 103 12.40 24.01 -1.33
CA ALA A 103 13.80 24.01 -0.90
C ALA A 103 14.79 23.61 -2.02
N VAL A 104 14.31 22.92 -3.05
CA VAL A 104 15.14 22.44 -4.18
C VAL A 104 14.87 23.17 -5.49
N LEU A 105 13.84 24.04 -5.53
CA LEU A 105 13.50 24.82 -6.72
C LEU A 105 14.40 26.05 -6.87
N PRO A 106 14.92 26.36 -8.07
CA PRO A 106 15.48 27.66 -8.39
C PRO A 106 14.45 28.77 -8.19
N PRO A 107 14.88 30.01 -7.82
CA PRO A 107 13.97 31.13 -7.59
C PRO A 107 13.12 31.53 -8.82
N ASP A 108 13.62 31.23 -10.01
CA ASP A 108 13.03 31.56 -11.32
C ASP A 108 12.49 30.31 -12.04
N ALA A 109 12.21 29.23 -11.31
CA ALA A 109 11.71 27.99 -11.90
C ALA A 109 10.37 28.22 -12.62
N ASP A 110 10.32 27.86 -13.90
CA ASP A 110 9.08 27.82 -14.66
C ASP A 110 8.23 26.58 -14.32
N ASP A 111 7.06 26.49 -14.91
CA ASP A 111 6.12 25.37 -14.70
C ASP A 111 6.76 24.02 -15.01
N LYS A 112 7.55 23.96 -16.11
CA LYS A 112 8.20 22.72 -16.54
C LYS A 112 9.33 22.30 -15.58
N ALA A 113 10.13 23.25 -15.13
CA ALA A 113 11.17 23.02 -14.13
C ALA A 113 10.54 22.56 -12.80
N THR A 114 9.43 23.19 -12.38
CA THR A 114 8.69 22.82 -11.18
C THR A 114 8.20 21.37 -11.24
N VAL A 115 7.50 21.00 -12.32
CA VAL A 115 6.99 19.61 -12.49
C VAL A 115 8.14 18.61 -12.62
N ARG A 116 9.22 18.98 -13.31
CA ARG A 116 10.43 18.16 -13.43
C ARG A 116 11.08 17.90 -12.07
N ALA A 117 11.15 18.91 -11.22
CA ALA A 117 11.67 18.77 -9.86
C ALA A 117 10.83 17.80 -8.99
N ILE A 118 9.51 17.72 -9.21
CA ILE A 118 8.67 16.72 -8.52
C ILE A 118 9.05 15.30 -8.94
N VAL A 119 9.15 15.03 -10.27
CA VAL A 119 9.22 13.64 -10.75
C VAL A 119 10.64 13.14 -11.01
N LYS A 120 11.63 14.02 -11.24
CA LYS A 120 13.01 13.67 -11.61
C LYS A 120 14.06 14.22 -10.65
N ASP A 121 14.47 15.45 -10.86
CA ASP A 121 15.77 15.99 -10.39
C ASP A 121 15.74 16.57 -8.96
N GLY A 122 14.57 16.78 -8.38
CA GLY A 122 14.40 17.32 -7.04
C GLY A 122 13.87 16.27 -6.05
N LEU A 123 12.55 16.14 -5.96
CA LEU A 123 11.94 15.13 -5.09
C LEU A 123 12.10 13.71 -5.63
N GLY A 124 12.24 13.54 -6.95
CA GLY A 124 12.45 12.25 -7.59
C GLY A 124 11.28 11.24 -7.41
N TYR A 125 10.07 11.74 -7.23
CA TYR A 125 8.90 10.91 -6.92
C TYR A 125 8.54 9.91 -8.01
N GLY A 126 8.92 10.18 -9.26
CA GLY A 126 8.69 9.28 -10.37
C GLY A 126 9.44 7.94 -10.28
N GLN A 127 10.50 7.87 -9.50
CA GLN A 127 11.30 6.66 -9.27
C GLN A 127 11.12 6.09 -7.85
N LYS A 128 10.39 6.79 -6.98
CA LYS A 128 10.16 6.35 -5.60
C LYS A 128 8.94 5.43 -5.51
N PRO A 129 8.95 4.45 -4.59
CA PRO A 129 7.75 3.73 -4.24
C PRO A 129 6.78 4.66 -3.49
N LYS A 130 5.49 4.40 -3.57
CA LYS A 130 4.45 5.23 -2.92
C LYS A 130 4.70 5.44 -1.42
N GLY A 131 5.30 4.47 -0.74
CA GLY A 131 5.62 4.55 0.69
C GLY A 131 6.55 5.69 1.07
N LEU A 132 7.42 6.10 0.14
CA LEU A 132 8.41 7.16 0.35
C LEU A 132 7.97 8.54 -0.20
N VAL A 133 6.73 8.64 -0.69
CA VAL A 133 6.13 9.90 -1.13
C VAL A 133 5.47 10.60 0.06
N THR A 134 5.63 11.93 0.14
CA THR A 134 5.00 12.76 1.17
C THR A 134 3.52 12.93 0.88
N PHE A 135 2.65 12.45 1.79
CA PHE A 135 1.21 12.37 1.59
C PHE A 135 0.44 13.45 2.35
N HIS A 136 0.79 13.68 3.62
CA HIS A 136 0.00 14.55 4.48
C HIS A 136 0.86 15.58 5.20
N ALA A 137 0.32 16.81 5.35
CA ALA A 137 0.92 17.88 6.12
C ALA A 137 0.27 17.98 7.50
N TYR A 138 1.09 18.25 8.52
CA TYR A 138 0.70 18.47 9.89
C TYR A 138 1.44 19.69 10.45
N PRO A 139 0.99 20.28 11.57
CA PRO A 139 1.70 21.41 12.19
C PRO A 139 3.16 21.11 12.53
N GLU A 140 3.44 19.86 12.92
CA GLU A 140 4.77 19.38 13.27
C GLU A 140 5.66 18.97 12.10
N GLY A 141 5.11 18.96 10.87
CA GLY A 141 5.80 18.57 9.66
C GLY A 141 4.97 17.67 8.75
N ALA A 142 5.51 17.31 7.61
CA ALA A 142 4.83 16.42 6.66
C ALA A 142 5.20 14.96 6.94
N ARG A 143 4.29 14.04 6.59
CA ARG A 143 4.49 12.59 6.70
C ARG A 143 4.42 11.89 5.36
N LYS A 144 5.32 10.93 5.18
CA LYS A 144 5.29 9.98 4.07
C LYS A 144 4.26 8.89 4.34
N ALA A 145 3.82 8.19 3.28
CA ALA A 145 2.80 7.15 3.43
C ALA A 145 3.21 6.05 4.43
N VAL A 146 4.48 5.65 4.46
CA VAL A 146 4.98 4.65 5.42
C VAL A 146 4.86 5.13 6.87
N GLU A 147 5.02 6.43 7.15
CA GLU A 147 4.88 6.98 8.50
C GLU A 147 3.44 6.91 8.99
N GLU A 148 2.46 7.09 8.08
CA GLU A 148 1.04 6.89 8.43
C GLU A 148 0.75 5.45 8.82
N HIS A 149 1.46 4.47 8.23
CA HIS A 149 1.35 3.07 8.64
C HIS A 149 2.00 2.79 9.99
N LEU A 150 3.05 3.53 10.41
CA LEU A 150 3.56 3.47 11.77
C LEU A 150 2.51 3.96 12.77
N VAL A 151 1.88 5.12 12.52
CA VAL A 151 0.79 5.63 13.37
C VAL A 151 -0.35 4.61 13.46
N GLU A 152 -0.79 4.08 12.34
CA GLU A 152 -1.87 3.08 12.32
C GLU A 152 -1.49 1.78 13.05
N GLY A 153 -0.25 1.32 12.92
CA GLY A 153 0.27 0.18 13.66
C GLY A 153 0.12 0.37 15.17
N ALA A 154 0.49 1.56 15.65
CA ALA A 154 0.40 1.90 17.08
C ALA A 154 -1.04 1.92 17.60
N VAL A 155 -2.00 2.46 16.81
CA VAL A 155 -3.33 2.77 17.35
C VAL A 155 -4.37 1.66 17.22
N TYR A 156 -4.13 0.64 16.37
CA TYR A 156 -5.06 -0.48 16.25
C TYR A 156 -4.42 -1.86 16.06
N ALA A 157 -3.11 -1.95 15.80
CA ALA A 157 -2.44 -3.23 15.53
C ALA A 157 -1.26 -3.52 16.48
N ALA A 158 -1.15 -2.78 17.57
CA ALA A 158 -0.18 -3.05 18.63
C ALA A 158 -0.75 -4.06 19.64
N ALA A 159 0.10 -4.98 20.08
CA ALA A 159 -0.18 -5.94 21.13
C ALA A 159 1.04 -6.04 22.07
N ARG A 160 0.83 -6.14 23.36
CA ARG A 160 1.91 -6.24 24.37
C ARG A 160 2.97 -5.13 24.23
N GLY A 161 2.55 -3.92 23.87
CA GLY A 161 3.43 -2.79 23.67
C GLY A 161 4.29 -2.84 22.41
N VAL A 162 4.00 -3.72 21.44
CA VAL A 162 4.72 -3.86 20.19
C VAL A 162 3.77 -3.77 18.99
N ALA A 163 4.09 -2.92 18.03
CA ALA A 163 3.44 -2.91 16.70
C ALA A 163 4.32 -3.67 15.70
N ARG A 164 3.87 -4.86 15.27
CA ARG A 164 4.52 -5.65 14.23
C ARG A 164 3.98 -5.23 12.87
N ILE A 165 4.85 -4.72 11.99
CA ILE A 165 4.45 -4.27 10.65
C ILE A 165 5.32 -4.95 9.61
N HIS A 166 4.69 -5.64 8.66
CA HIS A 166 5.35 -6.28 7.54
C HIS A 166 5.04 -5.55 6.24
N PHE A 167 6.08 -5.10 5.54
CA PHE A 167 5.96 -4.46 4.23
C PHE A 167 6.41 -5.40 3.12
N THR A 168 5.61 -5.51 2.06
CA THR A 168 6.10 -6.10 0.81
C THR A 168 6.60 -4.99 -0.10
N VAL A 169 7.87 -5.04 -0.47
CA VAL A 169 8.53 -3.98 -1.25
C VAL A 169 9.28 -4.60 -2.45
N SER A 170 9.56 -3.79 -3.46
CA SER A 170 10.47 -4.20 -4.54
C SER A 170 11.92 -4.13 -4.04
N PRO A 171 12.82 -5.05 -4.49
CA PRO A 171 14.20 -5.13 -3.99
C PRO A 171 14.95 -3.81 -4.03
N GLU A 172 14.78 -3.06 -5.11
CA GLU A 172 15.43 -1.76 -5.36
C GLU A 172 15.02 -0.67 -4.37
N HIS A 173 13.94 -0.87 -3.64
CA HIS A 173 13.39 0.13 -2.72
C HIS A 173 13.63 -0.18 -1.24
N ILE A 174 14.10 -1.37 -0.89
CA ILE A 174 14.32 -1.81 0.51
C ILE A 174 15.18 -0.80 1.25
N ALA A 175 16.35 -0.45 0.70
CA ALA A 175 17.29 0.45 1.35
C ALA A 175 16.68 1.84 1.65
N GLY A 176 15.79 2.34 0.77
CA GLY A 176 15.09 3.61 1.00
C GLY A 176 14.09 3.53 2.15
N PHE A 177 13.37 2.41 2.29
CA PHE A 177 12.49 2.17 3.43
C PHE A 177 13.29 2.03 4.73
N GLU A 178 14.36 1.23 4.73
CA GLU A 178 15.21 1.03 5.91
C GLU A 178 15.79 2.34 6.42
N THR A 179 16.32 3.18 5.52
CA THR A 179 16.88 4.50 5.88
C THR A 179 15.84 5.38 6.54
N LEU A 180 14.64 5.51 5.94
CA LEU A 180 13.57 6.32 6.50
C LEU A 180 13.06 5.77 7.83
N LEU A 181 12.89 4.46 7.94
CA LEU A 181 12.40 3.82 9.16
C LEU A 181 13.42 3.90 10.29
N ALA A 182 14.72 3.79 10.02
CA ALA A 182 15.76 3.99 11.04
C ALA A 182 15.70 5.40 11.65
N GLU A 183 15.34 6.43 10.86
CA GLU A 183 15.15 7.80 11.34
C GLU A 183 13.82 7.95 12.11
N LYS A 184 12.72 7.41 11.57
CA LYS A 184 11.36 7.71 12.05
C LYS A 184 10.88 6.81 13.18
N VAL A 185 11.23 5.52 13.19
CA VAL A 185 10.79 4.57 14.22
C VAL A 185 11.06 5.07 15.63
N PRO A 186 12.26 5.56 15.99
CA PRO A 186 12.50 6.08 17.36
C PRO A 186 11.61 7.26 17.74
N VAL A 187 11.19 8.08 16.77
CA VAL A 187 10.28 9.21 16.98
C VAL A 187 8.88 8.70 17.35
N TYR A 188 8.38 7.72 16.58
CA TYR A 188 7.05 7.16 16.81
C TYR A 188 7.01 6.25 18.04
N GLU A 189 8.07 5.54 18.38
CA GLU A 189 8.20 4.80 19.64
C GLU A 189 8.05 5.70 20.85
N ARG A 190 8.74 6.84 20.87
CA ARG A 190 8.58 7.85 21.93
C ARG A 190 7.19 8.47 21.96
N ARG A 191 6.61 8.74 20.77
CA ARG A 191 5.27 9.35 20.67
C ARG A 191 4.17 8.46 21.24
N PHE A 192 4.23 7.15 20.97
CA PHE A 192 3.18 6.20 21.34
C PHE A 192 3.52 5.33 22.56
N GLY A 193 4.72 5.38 23.06
CA GLY A 193 5.16 4.56 24.19
C GLY A 193 5.19 3.05 23.90
N ILE A 194 5.43 2.68 22.63
CA ILE A 194 5.50 1.28 22.17
C ILE A 194 6.79 1.04 21.41
N ARG A 195 7.06 -0.20 21.09
CA ARG A 195 8.14 -0.61 20.17
C ARG A 195 7.57 -0.98 18.80
N TYR A 196 8.37 -0.85 17.77
CA TYR A 196 8.05 -1.36 16.43
C TYR A 196 8.94 -2.53 16.08
N ASP A 197 8.32 -3.58 15.55
CA ASP A 197 8.99 -4.72 14.92
C ASP A 197 8.65 -4.69 13.43
N ILE A 198 9.62 -4.25 12.62
CA ILE A 198 9.44 -4.03 11.18
C ILE A 198 10.14 -5.13 10.40
N SER A 199 9.40 -5.73 9.48
CA SER A 199 9.96 -6.74 8.57
C SER A 199 9.57 -6.47 7.12
N PHE A 200 10.34 -7.05 6.20
CA PHE A 200 10.16 -6.89 4.76
C PHE A 200 10.10 -8.23 4.06
N SER A 201 9.34 -8.31 2.99
CA SER A 201 9.46 -9.35 1.98
C SER A 201 9.38 -8.77 0.57
N VAL A 202 9.87 -9.54 -0.39
CA VAL A 202 9.76 -9.24 -1.82
C VAL A 202 8.70 -10.14 -2.43
N GLN A 203 7.90 -9.62 -3.37
CA GLN A 203 6.98 -10.46 -4.13
C GLN A 203 7.76 -11.60 -4.78
N LYS A 204 7.25 -12.82 -4.61
CA LYS A 204 7.94 -14.01 -5.10
C LYS A 204 7.89 -14.09 -6.62
N PRO A 205 9.01 -14.36 -7.32
CA PRO A 205 9.03 -14.58 -8.76
C PRO A 205 8.13 -15.73 -9.22
N SER A 206 7.83 -16.71 -8.34
CA SER A 206 6.87 -17.79 -8.61
C SER A 206 5.45 -17.28 -8.87
N ALA A 207 5.12 -16.10 -8.37
CA ALA A 207 3.83 -15.45 -8.55
C ALA A 207 3.75 -14.54 -9.79
N ASP A 208 4.84 -14.40 -10.55
CA ASP A 208 4.87 -13.57 -11.76
C ASP A 208 4.04 -14.20 -12.88
N THR A 209 3.49 -13.34 -13.72
CA THR A 209 2.69 -13.76 -14.88
C THR A 209 3.53 -13.65 -16.15
N ILE A 210 3.47 -14.72 -16.98
CA ILE A 210 4.10 -14.70 -18.31
C ILE A 210 3.43 -13.66 -19.20
N ALA A 211 4.22 -12.92 -19.98
CA ALA A 211 3.71 -12.06 -21.04
C ALA A 211 3.43 -12.87 -22.31
N VAL A 212 2.37 -12.53 -23.02
CA VAL A 212 2.01 -13.16 -24.30
C VAL A 212 1.80 -12.11 -25.39
N ASN A 213 1.98 -12.53 -26.63
CA ASN A 213 1.61 -11.78 -27.82
C ASN A 213 0.08 -11.77 -28.01
N PRO A 214 -0.47 -10.93 -28.91
CA PRO A 214 -1.91 -10.89 -29.18
C PRO A 214 -2.52 -12.25 -29.65
N ASP A 215 -1.70 -13.16 -30.18
CA ASP A 215 -2.08 -14.51 -30.60
C ASP A 215 -1.95 -15.56 -29.47
N ASN A 216 -1.69 -15.14 -28.24
CA ASN A 216 -1.45 -15.97 -27.06
C ASN A 216 -0.16 -16.84 -27.13
N THR A 217 0.77 -16.56 -28.04
CA THR A 217 2.11 -17.14 -27.99
C THR A 217 2.96 -16.45 -26.93
N PRO A 218 3.93 -17.14 -26.29
CA PRO A 218 4.80 -16.52 -25.30
C PRO A 218 5.59 -15.34 -25.88
N PHE A 219 5.53 -14.20 -25.20
CA PHE A 219 6.38 -13.07 -25.58
C PHE A 219 7.83 -13.35 -25.19
N ARG A 220 8.75 -13.15 -26.12
CA ARG A 220 10.18 -13.29 -25.90
C ARG A 220 10.89 -11.95 -26.03
N GLN A 221 11.87 -11.74 -25.17
CA GLN A 221 12.78 -10.62 -25.24
C GLN A 221 13.79 -10.81 -26.38
N ASP A 222 14.59 -9.78 -26.69
CA ASP A 222 15.56 -9.81 -27.80
C ASP A 222 16.61 -10.93 -27.63
N ASP A 223 16.91 -11.35 -26.42
CA ASP A 223 17.80 -12.46 -26.09
C ASP A 223 17.14 -13.84 -26.17
N GLY A 224 15.85 -13.90 -26.55
CA GLY A 224 15.07 -15.13 -26.65
C GLY A 224 14.45 -15.63 -25.34
N THR A 225 14.73 -14.98 -24.20
CA THR A 225 14.15 -15.34 -22.91
C THR A 225 12.67 -14.98 -22.81
N LEU A 226 11.92 -15.68 -21.96
CA LEU A 226 10.53 -15.39 -21.69
C LEU A 226 10.41 -14.15 -20.79
N LEU A 227 9.48 -13.24 -21.12
CA LEU A 227 9.19 -12.08 -20.28
C LEU A 227 8.16 -12.46 -19.22
N PHE A 228 8.51 -12.26 -17.95
CA PHE A 228 7.62 -12.33 -16.81
C PHE A 228 7.35 -10.95 -16.24
N ARG A 229 6.16 -10.74 -15.75
CA ARG A 229 5.73 -9.48 -15.12
C ARG A 229 5.21 -9.74 -13.71
N PRO A 230 5.59 -8.89 -12.73
CA PRO A 230 4.98 -8.96 -11.41
C PRO A 230 3.46 -8.92 -11.51
N ALA A 231 2.80 -9.89 -10.90
CA ALA A 231 1.35 -9.94 -10.83
C ALA A 231 0.82 -8.89 -9.82
N GLY A 232 -0.50 -8.67 -9.84
CA GLY A 232 -1.16 -7.77 -8.90
C GLY A 232 -1.14 -8.28 -7.44
N HIS A 233 -1.85 -7.58 -6.56
CA HIS A 233 -1.87 -7.87 -5.11
C HIS A 233 -2.27 -9.31 -4.76
N GLY A 234 -3.01 -10.02 -5.60
CA GLY A 234 -3.32 -11.44 -5.42
C GLY A 234 -2.07 -12.34 -5.33
N ALA A 235 -0.98 -11.95 -5.99
CA ALA A 235 0.29 -12.66 -5.90
C ALA A 235 0.93 -12.61 -4.51
N LEU A 236 0.58 -11.62 -3.69
CA LEU A 236 1.10 -11.45 -2.33
C LEU A 236 0.49 -12.43 -1.33
N VAL A 237 -0.45 -13.27 -1.73
CA VAL A 237 -0.99 -14.34 -0.88
C VAL A 237 0.11 -15.30 -0.43
N GLU A 238 1.13 -15.55 -1.25
CA GLU A 238 2.28 -16.37 -0.87
C GLU A 238 3.11 -15.70 0.24
N ASN A 239 3.31 -14.38 0.16
CA ASN A 239 3.96 -13.61 1.21
C ASN A 239 3.12 -13.57 2.50
N LEU A 240 1.80 -13.45 2.36
CA LEU A 240 0.86 -13.44 3.48
C LEU A 240 0.85 -14.79 4.21
N ASN A 241 0.93 -15.90 3.49
CA ASN A 241 0.98 -17.26 4.06
C ASN A 241 2.22 -17.54 4.90
N GLU A 242 3.29 -16.74 4.74
CA GLU A 242 4.52 -16.85 5.55
C GLU A 242 4.45 -16.03 6.85
N ILE A 243 3.38 -15.26 7.05
CA ILE A 243 3.22 -14.45 8.26
C ILE A 243 2.69 -15.34 9.39
N ASP A 244 3.51 -15.53 10.42
CA ASP A 244 3.10 -16.21 11.65
C ASP A 244 2.37 -15.21 12.55
N ALA A 245 1.04 -15.24 12.49
CA ALA A 245 0.16 -14.38 13.27
C ALA A 245 -1.25 -14.97 13.41
N ASP A 246 -1.90 -14.70 14.55
CA ASP A 246 -3.30 -15.07 14.80
C ASP A 246 -4.26 -14.11 14.08
N LEU A 247 -3.84 -12.85 13.90
CA LEU A 247 -4.62 -11.79 13.26
C LEU A 247 -3.73 -10.91 12.36
N VAL A 248 -4.12 -10.75 11.10
CA VAL A 248 -3.41 -9.90 10.14
C VAL A 248 -4.31 -8.77 9.65
N PHE A 249 -3.89 -7.53 9.91
CA PHE A 249 -4.50 -6.34 9.33
C PHE A 249 -3.86 -6.02 7.98
N ILE A 250 -4.59 -6.18 6.88
CA ILE A 250 -4.10 -5.86 5.54
C ILE A 250 -4.54 -4.45 5.15
N LYS A 251 -3.61 -3.63 4.68
CA LYS A 251 -3.90 -2.30 4.14
C LYS A 251 -2.82 -1.85 3.17
N ASN A 252 -3.21 -1.42 1.97
CA ASN A 252 -2.26 -0.94 0.95
C ASN A 252 -1.54 0.32 1.42
N ILE A 253 -0.29 0.49 0.96
CA ILE A 253 0.61 1.59 1.35
C ILE A 253 0.01 2.99 1.11
N ASP A 254 -0.77 3.16 0.08
CA ASP A 254 -1.38 4.44 -0.31
C ASP A 254 -2.81 4.65 0.21
N ASN A 255 -3.37 3.67 0.92
CA ASN A 255 -4.71 3.77 1.51
C ASN A 255 -4.65 4.33 2.93
N VAL A 256 -4.12 5.52 3.08
CA VAL A 256 -3.93 6.21 4.37
C VAL A 256 -4.72 7.51 4.44
N THR A 257 -4.98 7.98 5.65
CA THR A 257 -5.72 9.20 5.92
C THR A 257 -5.06 10.02 7.02
N THR A 258 -5.42 11.31 7.10
CA THR A 258 -4.90 12.22 8.13
C THR A 258 -5.37 11.85 9.53
N ASP A 259 -4.65 12.30 10.57
CA ASP A 259 -5.00 12.07 11.98
C ASP A 259 -6.43 12.52 12.30
N ALA A 260 -6.86 13.68 11.75
CA ALA A 260 -8.21 14.21 11.93
C ALA A 260 -9.34 13.31 11.39
N ARG A 261 -9.04 12.46 10.41
CA ARG A 261 -10.01 11.55 9.78
C ARG A 261 -9.80 10.07 10.13
N ARG A 262 -8.82 9.77 11.00
CA ARG A 262 -8.44 8.39 11.30
C ARG A 262 -9.40 7.67 12.26
N GLY A 263 -10.23 8.40 12.98
CA GLY A 263 -11.14 7.84 13.98
C GLY A 263 -11.97 6.66 13.44
N ASP A 264 -12.59 6.82 12.28
CA ASP A 264 -13.38 5.77 11.64
C ASP A 264 -12.51 4.57 11.21
N THR A 265 -11.32 4.83 10.68
CA THR A 265 -10.38 3.75 10.33
C THR A 265 -10.03 2.91 11.55
N ILE A 266 -9.72 3.52 12.68
CA ILE A 266 -9.40 2.83 13.93
C ILE A 266 -10.61 2.01 14.41
N ARG A 267 -11.77 2.66 14.49
CA ARG A 267 -13.02 2.02 14.95
C ARG A 267 -13.33 0.78 14.11
N TYR A 268 -13.41 0.93 12.79
CA TYR A 268 -13.83 -0.17 11.92
C TYR A 268 -12.77 -1.26 11.75
N LYS A 269 -11.47 -0.94 11.85
CA LYS A 269 -10.44 -1.99 11.94
C LYS A 269 -10.61 -2.86 13.17
N LYS A 270 -10.91 -2.26 14.33
CA LYS A 270 -11.20 -3.01 15.57
C LYS A 270 -12.51 -3.77 15.50
N VAL A 271 -13.56 -3.20 14.90
CA VAL A 271 -14.84 -3.90 14.66
C VAL A 271 -14.62 -5.16 13.83
N LEU A 272 -13.92 -5.04 12.69
CA LEU A 272 -13.62 -6.19 11.83
C LEU A 272 -12.81 -7.26 12.56
N ALA A 273 -11.83 -6.84 13.38
CA ALA A 273 -11.04 -7.77 14.18
C ALA A 273 -11.90 -8.53 15.20
N GLY A 274 -12.77 -7.82 15.94
CA GLY A 274 -13.68 -8.46 16.90
C GLY A 274 -14.65 -9.45 16.25
N ILE A 275 -15.23 -9.08 15.11
CA ILE A 275 -16.10 -9.99 14.34
C ILE A 275 -15.32 -11.22 13.86
N LEU A 276 -14.07 -11.03 13.39
CA LEU A 276 -13.24 -12.15 12.96
C LEU A 276 -12.95 -13.12 14.11
N LEU A 277 -12.66 -12.61 15.31
CA LEU A 277 -12.43 -13.44 16.49
C LEU A 277 -13.69 -14.25 16.86
N ASP A 278 -14.88 -13.64 16.80
CA ASP A 278 -16.14 -14.35 17.02
C ASP A 278 -16.41 -15.44 15.96
N LEU A 279 -15.98 -15.19 14.71
CA LEU A 279 -16.06 -16.19 13.63
C LEU A 279 -15.07 -17.34 13.84
N GLN A 280 -13.87 -17.05 14.31
CA GLN A 280 -12.86 -18.07 14.64
C GLN A 280 -13.35 -19.00 15.74
N ASP A 281 -13.89 -18.46 16.86
CA ASP A 281 -14.47 -19.26 17.96
C ASP A 281 -15.62 -20.17 17.51
N ARG A 282 -16.31 -19.82 16.43
CA ARG A 282 -17.40 -20.63 15.87
C ARG A 282 -16.93 -21.69 14.88
N ALA A 283 -15.76 -21.48 14.27
CA ALA A 283 -15.19 -22.36 13.26
C ALA A 283 -14.29 -23.45 13.85
N PHE A 284 -13.67 -23.17 15.00
CA PHE A 284 -12.74 -24.04 15.70
C PHE A 284 -13.19 -24.35 17.12
#